data_9a4aec39e660519b3f55a165c80dde5e
#
_entry.id   9a4aec39e660519b3f55a165c80dde5e
#
_cell.length_a   1.000
_cell.length_b   1.000
_cell.length_c   1.000
_cell.angle_alpha   90.00
_cell.angle_beta   90.00
_cell.angle_gamma   90.00
#
_symmetry.space_group_name_H-M   'P 1'
#
loop_
_entity.id
_entity.type
_entity.pdbx_description
1 polymer ?
#
loop_
_entity_poly.entity_id
_entity_poly.type
_entity_poly.pdbx_seq_one_letter_code
_entity_poly.pdbx_strand_id
1 'polypeptide(L)'
;MWPRRASVALAIAAVIFPAIATAHSWYPKRCCHNLDCFPADRFERLADGTLVLAHDTIVVRVTQSFPVEPSPDGRAHFCVYDSGWGPEARCVFMPPEA
;
A
#
# COMPACT_ATOMS: atom_id res chain seq x y z
N MET A 1 -3.22 -43.58 -22.55
CA MET A 1 -3.02 -43.45 -22.29
C MET A 1 -2.92 -42.73 -21.81
N TRP A 2 -2.93 -42.24 -21.51
CA TRP A 2 -2.67 -41.64 -21.15
C TRP A 2 -2.85 -40.90 -20.18
N PRO A 3 -3.07 -40.72 -19.54
CA PRO A 3 -3.36 -40.24 -18.41
C PRO A 3 -2.59 -39.20 -17.84
N ARG A 4 -1.64 -39.14 -17.91
CA ARG A 4 -0.84 -38.33 -17.44
C ARG A 4 -1.22 -36.97 -17.38
N ARG A 5 -1.94 -36.53 -18.13
CA ARG A 5 -2.24 -35.25 -18.23
C ARG A 5 -2.78 -34.66 -17.06
N ALA A 6 -3.63 -35.12 -16.46
CA ALA A 6 -4.33 -34.52 -15.37
C ALA A 6 -3.44 -34.01 -14.28
N SER A 7 -2.44 -34.72 -13.99
CA SER A 7 -1.64 -34.33 -12.87
C SER A 7 -0.89 -33.07 -13.07
N VAL A 8 -0.69 -32.71 -14.25
CA VAL A 8 0.05 -31.50 -14.50
C VAL A 8 -0.69 -30.27 -14.07
N ALA A 9 -1.96 -30.26 -14.24
CA ALA A 9 -2.71 -29.08 -13.94
C ALA A 9 -2.68 -28.71 -12.50
N LEU A 10 -2.57 -29.68 -11.65
CA LEU A 10 -2.57 -29.40 -10.28
C LEU A 10 -1.49 -28.54 -9.82
N ALA A 11 -0.36 -28.76 -10.29
CA ALA A 11 0.80 -28.06 -9.83
C ALA A 11 0.68 -26.58 -10.00
N ILE A 12 0.01 -26.18 -10.99
CA ILE A 12 -0.06 -24.80 -11.29
C ILE A 12 -0.88 -24.01 -10.33
N ALA A 13 -1.95 -24.55 -9.91
CA ALA A 13 -2.84 -23.82 -9.05
C ALA A 13 -2.21 -23.43 -7.75
N ALA A 14 -1.34 -24.23 -7.26
CA ALA A 14 -0.78 -24.00 -5.96
C ALA A 14 0.12 -22.79 -5.89
N VAL A 15 0.59 -22.36 -7.00
CA VAL A 15 1.56 -21.31 -7.01
C VAL A 15 0.97 -19.92 -6.73
N ILE A 16 -0.25 -19.76 -7.01
CA ILE A 16 -0.86 -18.47 -6.93
C ILE A 16 -1.08 -17.89 -5.58
N PHE A 17 -1.53 -18.67 -4.67
CA PHE A 17 -1.92 -18.15 -3.40
C PHE A 17 -0.88 -17.47 -2.56
N PRO A 18 0.31 -17.95 -2.48
CA PRO A 18 1.28 -17.33 -1.60
C PRO A 18 1.56 -15.88 -1.94
N ALA A 19 1.43 -15.55 -3.18
CA ALA A 19 1.74 -14.19 -3.59
C ALA A 19 0.80 -13.18 -2.96
N ILE A 20 -0.42 -13.55 -2.74
CA ILE A 20 -1.38 -12.65 -2.17
C ILE A 20 -1.14 -12.42 -0.71
N ALA A 21 -0.75 -13.45 -0.02
CA ALA A 21 -0.60 -13.36 1.41
C ALA A 21 0.50 -12.41 1.83
N THR A 22 1.46 -12.15 0.99
CA THR A 22 2.56 -11.31 1.37
C THR A 22 2.31 -9.83 1.12
N ALA A 23 1.19 -9.50 0.54
CA ALA A 23 0.94 -8.13 0.14
C ALA A 23 0.97 -7.14 1.29
N HIS A 24 0.57 -7.55 2.47
CA HIS A 24 0.55 -6.64 3.60
C HIS A 24 1.81 -6.64 4.41
N SER A 25 2.69 -7.57 4.19
CA SER A 25 3.76 -7.78 5.14
C SER A 25 4.91 -6.79 5.02
N TRP A 26 4.96 -6.00 3.99
CA TRP A 26 6.10 -5.10 3.84
C TRP A 26 5.96 -3.79 4.61
N TYR A 27 4.78 -3.45 5.07
CA TYR A 27 4.63 -2.22 5.83
C TYR A 27 5.40 -2.35 7.15
N PRO A 28 6.22 -1.34 7.50
CA PRO A 28 6.94 -1.40 8.76
C PRO A 28 6.00 -1.39 9.95
N LYS A 29 6.38 -2.07 11.01
CA LYS A 29 5.56 -2.14 12.18
C LYS A 29 5.24 -0.77 12.77
N ARG A 30 6.18 0.14 12.72
CA ARG A 30 5.94 1.46 13.29
C ARG A 30 4.82 2.19 12.56
N CYS A 31 4.52 1.79 11.34
CA CYS A 31 3.47 2.39 10.55
C CYS A 31 2.15 1.67 10.70
N CYS A 32 2.19 0.37 10.98
CA CYS A 32 1.00 -0.46 11.02
C CYS A 32 0.55 -0.85 12.41
N HIS A 33 1.13 -0.29 13.44
CA HIS A 33 0.85 -0.67 14.81
C HIS A 33 -0.60 -0.32 15.13
N ASN A 34 -1.50 -1.26 14.96
CA ASN A 34 -2.94 -1.05 15.13
C ASN A 34 -3.50 0.03 14.24
N LEU A 35 -2.83 0.28 13.13
CA LEU A 35 -3.25 1.33 12.22
C LEU A 35 -3.54 0.75 10.87
N ASP A 36 -4.32 1.46 10.10
CA ASP A 36 -4.69 1.01 8.77
C ASP A 36 -3.70 1.54 7.75
N CYS A 37 -3.18 0.64 6.93
CA CYS A 37 -2.33 0.99 5.81
C CYS A 37 -2.96 0.48 4.53
N PHE A 38 -2.92 1.28 3.49
CA PHE A 38 -3.51 0.86 2.21
C PHE A 38 -2.87 1.60 1.06
N PRO A 39 -3.02 1.07 -0.16
CA PRO A 39 -2.57 1.80 -1.34
C PRO A 39 -3.46 3.02 -1.56
N ALA A 40 -2.88 4.09 -2.02
CA ALA A 40 -3.64 5.28 -2.36
C ALA A 40 -4.33 5.05 -3.69
N ASP A 41 -5.64 5.28 -3.73
CA ASP A 41 -6.37 5.25 -4.98
C ASP A 41 -6.03 6.46 -5.82
N ARG A 42 -5.79 7.57 -5.16
CA ARG A 42 -5.44 8.82 -5.82
C ARG A 42 -4.42 9.55 -4.97
N PHE A 43 -3.55 10.28 -5.59
CA PHE A 43 -2.69 11.20 -4.86
C PHE A 43 -2.37 12.38 -5.77
N GLU A 44 -2.11 13.51 -5.13
CA GLU A 44 -1.86 14.74 -5.86
C GLU A 44 -0.95 15.64 -5.04
N ARG A 45 0.02 16.24 -5.70
CA ARG A 45 0.86 17.24 -5.04
C ARG A 45 0.39 18.61 -5.46
N LEU A 46 0.03 19.40 -4.46
CA LEU A 46 -0.49 20.75 -4.71
C LEU A 46 0.66 21.72 -4.97
N ALA A 47 0.27 22.92 -5.41
CA ALA A 47 1.28 23.91 -5.78
C ALA A 47 2.19 24.30 -4.62
N ASP A 48 1.67 24.25 -3.40
CA ASP A 48 2.47 24.62 -2.22
C ASP A 48 3.28 23.44 -1.68
N GLY A 49 3.28 22.31 -2.35
CA GLY A 49 4.02 21.14 -1.91
C GLY A 49 3.25 20.18 -1.05
N THR A 50 2.03 20.53 -0.65
CA THR A 50 1.19 19.61 0.12
C THR A 50 0.87 18.40 -0.71
N LEU A 51 0.96 17.22 -0.10
CA LEU A 51 0.60 15.98 -0.76
C LEU A 51 -0.74 15.52 -0.21
N VAL A 52 -1.68 15.26 -1.09
CA VAL A 52 -3.00 14.75 -0.73
C VAL A 52 -3.07 13.31 -1.18
N LEU A 53 -3.45 12.42 -0.27
CA LEU A 53 -3.60 11.00 -0.60
C LEU A 53 -4.98 10.54 -0.20
N ALA A 54 -5.56 9.69 -1.00
CA ALA A 54 -6.92 9.21 -0.74
C ALA A 54 -7.01 7.72 -1.00
N HIS A 55 -7.81 7.07 -0.17
CA HIS A 55 -8.19 5.68 -0.36
C HIS A 55 -9.64 5.57 0.05
N ASP A 56 -10.51 5.23 -0.92
CA ASP A 56 -11.94 5.19 -0.66
C ASP A 56 -12.38 6.54 -0.12
N THR A 57 -12.96 6.61 1.05
CA THR A 57 -13.43 7.87 1.61
C THR A 57 -12.40 8.53 2.53
N ILE A 58 -11.27 7.89 2.74
CA ILE A 58 -10.23 8.42 3.61
C ILE A 58 -9.31 9.34 2.82
N VAL A 59 -9.16 10.57 3.30
CA VAL A 59 -8.29 11.54 2.65
C VAL A 59 -7.37 12.13 3.70
N VAL A 60 -6.08 12.17 3.40
CA VAL A 60 -5.11 12.78 4.29
C VAL A 60 -4.27 13.79 3.51
N ARG A 61 -3.71 14.75 4.24
CA ARG A 61 -2.84 15.76 3.67
C ARG A 61 -1.59 15.82 4.50
N VAL A 62 -0.45 15.88 3.85
CA VAL A 62 0.82 16.04 4.54
C VAL A 62 1.57 17.21 3.95
N THR A 63 2.32 17.90 4.79
CA THR A 63 3.08 19.05 4.33
C THR A 63 4.29 18.58 3.54
N GLN A 64 4.90 19.51 2.84
CA GLN A 64 6.08 19.21 2.06
C GLN A 64 7.21 18.65 2.92
N SER A 65 7.25 18.99 4.18
CA SER A 65 8.31 18.54 5.06
C SER A 65 8.03 17.19 5.71
N PHE A 66 6.88 16.61 5.48
CA PHE A 66 6.56 15.30 6.05
C PHE A 66 7.47 14.24 5.43
N PRO A 67 8.08 13.39 6.24
CA PRO A 67 9.00 12.39 5.71
C PRO A 67 8.26 11.35 4.86
N VAL A 68 8.72 11.16 3.66
CA VAL A 68 8.14 10.23 2.72
C VAL A 68 9.17 9.14 2.46
N GLU A 69 8.75 7.89 2.49
CA GLU A 69 9.64 6.75 2.28
C GLU A 69 9.42 6.16 0.90
N PRO A 70 10.42 5.50 0.34
CA PRO A 70 10.25 4.90 -0.97
C PRO A 70 9.30 3.71 -0.91
N SER A 71 8.45 3.60 -1.89
CA SER A 71 7.54 2.49 -2.01
C SER A 71 8.23 1.33 -2.73
N PRO A 72 8.14 0.13 -2.21
CA PRO A 72 8.79 -1.01 -2.86
C PRO A 72 8.03 -1.57 -4.05
N ASP A 73 6.76 -1.22 -4.22
CA ASP A 73 5.96 -1.82 -5.28
C ASP A 73 5.55 -0.84 -6.36
N GLY A 74 6.10 0.37 -6.35
CA GLY A 74 5.80 1.35 -7.40
C GLY A 74 4.49 2.06 -7.25
N ARG A 75 3.79 1.86 -6.14
CA ARG A 75 2.51 2.52 -5.88
C ARG A 75 2.63 3.41 -4.65
N ALA A 76 1.78 4.41 -4.56
CA ALA A 76 1.71 5.23 -3.35
C ALA A 76 0.92 4.47 -2.29
N HIS A 77 1.35 4.56 -1.05
CA HIS A 77 0.67 3.95 0.09
C HIS A 77 0.70 4.91 1.26
N PHE A 78 -0.25 4.78 2.15
CA PHE A 78 -0.20 5.57 3.37
C PHE A 78 -0.89 4.82 4.49
N CYS A 79 -0.44 5.13 5.71
CA CYS A 79 -1.01 4.55 6.92
C CYS A 79 -1.59 5.68 7.73
N VAL A 80 -2.73 5.44 8.33
CA VAL A 80 -3.45 6.49 9.06
C VAL A 80 -3.70 6.11 10.49
N TYR A 81 -3.87 7.12 11.31
CA TYR A 81 -4.34 6.96 12.68
C TYR A 81 -5.43 7.99 12.92
N ASP A 82 -6.24 7.73 13.92
CA ASP A 82 -7.30 8.67 14.28
C ASP A 82 -6.77 9.63 15.32
N SER A 83 -6.67 10.89 14.95
CA SER A 83 -6.10 11.91 15.81
C SER A 83 -7.14 12.51 16.76
N GLY A 84 -8.39 12.11 16.62
CA GLY A 84 -9.48 12.77 17.36
C GLY A 84 -10.14 13.84 16.51
N TRP A 85 -9.51 14.24 15.43
CA TRP A 85 -10.06 15.22 14.50
C TRP A 85 -10.28 14.59 13.13
N GLY A 86 -10.11 13.29 13.05
CA GLY A 86 -10.24 12.56 11.79
C GLY A 86 -8.96 11.83 11.48
N PRO A 87 -8.88 11.19 10.32
CA PRO A 87 -7.69 10.43 9.95
C PRO A 87 -6.53 11.34 9.62
N GLU A 88 -5.36 10.99 10.12
CA GLU A 88 -4.13 11.69 9.77
C GLU A 88 -3.09 10.68 9.37
N ALA A 89 -2.15 11.10 8.54
CA ALA A 89 -1.13 10.21 8.05
C ALA A 89 -0.07 9.95 9.11
N ARG A 90 0.25 8.66 9.27
CA ARG A 90 1.36 8.25 10.10
C ARG A 90 2.58 8.01 9.24
N CYS A 91 2.41 7.35 8.12
CA CYS A 91 3.49 7.04 7.19
C CYS A 91 2.98 7.22 5.78
N VAL A 92 3.87 7.62 4.90
CA VAL A 92 3.58 7.79 3.49
C VAL A 92 4.70 7.16 2.69
N PHE A 93 4.35 6.36 1.69
CA PHE A 93 5.31 5.70 0.82
C PHE A 93 4.98 6.10 -0.61
N MET A 94 5.95 6.63 -1.31
CA MET A 94 5.72 7.09 -2.67
C MET A 94 6.63 6.37 -3.64
N PRO A 95 6.15 6.14 -4.86
CA PRO A 95 7.02 5.56 -5.87
C PRO A 95 8.09 6.57 -6.27
N PRO A 96 9.21 6.10 -6.80
CA PRO A 96 10.23 7.03 -7.25
C PRO A 96 9.69 7.90 -8.38
N GLU A 97 10.09 9.14 -8.38
CA GLU A 97 9.70 10.05 -9.44
C GLU A 97 10.62 9.85 -10.62
N ALA A 98 10.06 9.86 -11.78
CA ALA A 98 10.84 9.60 -12.98
C ALA A 98 11.64 10.81 -13.41
#